data_905826c3bb3a406b513f2a014e7ddc2a
#
_entry.id   905826c3bb3a406b513f2a014e7ddc2a
#
_cell.length_a   1.000
_cell.length_b   1.000
_cell.length_c   1.000
_cell.angle_alpha   90.00
_cell.angle_beta   90.00
_cell.angle_gamma   90.00
#
_symmetry.space_group_name_H-M   'P 1'
#
loop_
_entity.id
_entity.type
_entity.pdbx_description
1 polymer ?
#
loop_
_entity_poly.entity_id
_entity_poly.type
_entity_poly.pdbx_seq_one_letter_code
_entity_poly.pdbx_strand_id
1 'polypeptide(L)'
;TAAIEKAGISAIQPELDRIAGIQDAATLAKELATMTTVGLNPLFSVYVGPDDKEVTKNICNLYQGGLGLPDRDYYLKKDARETEIRAKYLVHISNMLKMAGETPEDATKHAQTILSLETKLAEASMDRVAMRDPYLMYNKMAIQQMNESAKGIDWKLFFDQIMIKGQDTILVAQPGFFKAMSAMVQSTPIDDWKVYLKWHTISNMAAYLNNGFDQESFSFYGLELRGQKEQKPRWKRVLSVVDGAVGEQLGQMYTEKYFTAEAKKRMEELVNNLQIAFETRIKKLDWMSDSTKTKALEKLHTFIKKIGYPDKWRDYTGLEIVRDSYVKNIMNSNLFDYKYMISKLGKPVDKTEWGMTPPTVNAYYNPAFNEIVFPAGILQYPFFDLSVDDAPIYGAIGAVIGHEMTHGFDDQGCQYAADGNLKNWWSADDKTRFDAKTKAVQEQYDAYTILDGKHVNGALTLGENIADLGGVTIAYDAYKMTQQGKGNEQIDGFTGDQRFFLSWAQVWRQNITDKEAEQRLVTDVHSPGEHRCNGPLSNFDPFYLAFNLKEGQKMFKPAEQRIRVW
;
A
#
# COMPACT_ATOMS: atom_id res chain seq x y z
N THR A 1 -30.12 3.45 5.93
CA THR A 1 -30.39 2.31 5.02
C THR A 1 -31.59 2.61 4.11
N ALA A 2 -32.79 2.96 4.66
CA ALA A 2 -33.99 3.21 3.83
C ALA A 2 -33.79 4.30 2.76
N ALA A 3 -33.11 5.41 3.07
CA ALA A 3 -32.80 6.46 2.10
C ALA A 3 -31.88 5.95 0.96
N ILE A 4 -30.89 5.13 1.28
CA ILE A 4 -29.98 4.53 0.30
C ILE A 4 -30.74 3.59 -0.64
N GLU A 5 -31.59 2.71 -0.08
CA GLU A 5 -32.40 1.78 -0.89
C GLU A 5 -33.36 2.52 -1.84
N LYS A 6 -33.98 3.61 -1.36
CA LYS A 6 -34.90 4.44 -2.16
C LYS A 6 -34.16 5.22 -3.26
N ALA A 7 -32.98 5.75 -2.97
CA ALA A 7 -32.22 6.54 -3.94
C ALA A 7 -31.67 5.70 -5.10
N GLY A 8 -31.16 4.49 -4.80
CA GLY A 8 -30.57 3.63 -5.82
C GLY A 8 -29.54 4.37 -6.68
N ILE A 9 -29.61 4.18 -8.00
CA ILE A 9 -28.72 4.82 -8.98
C ILE A 9 -28.90 6.35 -9.02
N SER A 10 -30.06 6.87 -8.64
CA SER A 10 -30.30 8.33 -8.68
C SER A 10 -29.40 9.12 -7.73
N ALA A 11 -28.75 8.43 -6.76
CA ALA A 11 -27.78 9.06 -5.87
C ALA A 11 -26.53 9.58 -6.59
N ILE A 12 -26.22 9.05 -7.78
CA ILE A 12 -25.12 9.50 -8.66
C ILE A 12 -25.61 10.10 -9.98
N GLN A 13 -26.91 10.44 -10.08
CA GLN A 13 -27.46 10.99 -11.32
C GLN A 13 -26.76 12.27 -11.78
N PRO A 14 -26.39 13.22 -10.89
CA PRO A 14 -25.65 14.40 -11.32
C PRO A 14 -24.32 14.09 -12.04
N GLU A 15 -23.62 13.05 -11.60
CA GLU A 15 -22.37 12.56 -12.21
C GLU A 15 -22.67 11.96 -13.59
N LEU A 16 -23.70 11.13 -13.69
CA LEU A 16 -24.11 10.50 -14.94
C LEU A 16 -24.57 11.54 -15.98
N ASP A 17 -25.27 12.59 -15.54
CA ASP A 17 -25.74 13.67 -16.41
C ASP A 17 -24.56 14.50 -16.96
N ARG A 18 -23.53 14.78 -16.15
CA ARG A 18 -22.31 15.45 -16.62
C ARG A 18 -21.56 14.59 -17.64
N ILE A 19 -21.43 13.30 -17.40
CA ILE A 19 -20.79 12.35 -18.32
C ILE A 19 -21.56 12.29 -19.64
N ALA A 20 -22.89 12.23 -19.61
CA ALA A 20 -23.73 12.25 -20.80
C ALA A 20 -23.56 13.54 -21.62
N GLY A 21 -23.26 14.67 -20.96
CA GLY A 21 -23.03 15.96 -21.57
C GLY A 21 -21.68 16.16 -22.27
N ILE A 22 -20.75 15.19 -22.20
CA ILE A 22 -19.45 15.26 -22.87
C ILE A 22 -19.65 15.25 -24.39
N GLN A 23 -18.99 16.16 -25.10
CA GLN A 23 -19.14 16.32 -26.57
C GLN A 23 -17.84 16.12 -27.33
N ASP A 24 -16.70 16.38 -26.69
CA ASP A 24 -15.37 16.38 -27.29
C ASP A 24 -14.26 16.13 -26.24
N ALA A 25 -13.01 16.11 -26.68
CA ALA A 25 -11.87 15.90 -25.80
C ALA A 25 -11.70 16.99 -24.72
N ALA A 26 -12.13 18.22 -25.00
CA ALA A 26 -12.02 19.32 -24.04
C ALA A 26 -13.03 19.16 -22.88
N THR A 27 -14.27 18.81 -23.22
CA THR A 27 -15.32 18.53 -22.24
C THR A 27 -15.05 17.20 -21.50
N LEU A 28 -14.43 16.21 -22.14
CA LEU A 28 -13.92 15.00 -21.49
C LEU A 28 -12.85 15.35 -20.44
N ALA A 29 -11.85 16.15 -20.80
CA ALA A 29 -10.80 16.57 -19.86
C ALA A 29 -11.37 17.37 -18.68
N LYS A 30 -12.38 18.19 -18.90
CA LYS A 30 -13.09 18.92 -17.85
C LYS A 30 -13.81 17.98 -16.88
N GLU A 31 -14.49 16.95 -17.39
CA GLU A 31 -15.17 15.97 -16.53
C GLU A 31 -14.16 15.13 -15.76
N LEU A 32 -13.07 14.69 -16.38
CA LEU A 32 -11.96 14.02 -15.68
C LEU A 32 -11.43 14.87 -14.52
N ALA A 33 -11.25 16.17 -14.73
CA ALA A 33 -10.84 17.10 -13.69
C ALA A 33 -11.87 17.15 -12.53
N THR A 34 -13.16 17.24 -12.86
CA THR A 34 -14.23 17.22 -11.86
C THR A 34 -14.22 15.92 -11.05
N MET A 35 -14.14 14.77 -11.73
CA MET A 35 -14.09 13.45 -11.11
C MET A 35 -12.89 13.29 -10.19
N THR A 36 -11.72 13.79 -10.59
CA THR A 36 -10.49 13.78 -9.76
C THR A 36 -10.71 14.48 -8.42
N THR A 37 -11.39 15.63 -8.39
CA THR A 37 -11.59 16.39 -7.14
C THR A 37 -12.51 15.71 -6.14
N VAL A 38 -13.33 14.77 -6.58
CA VAL A 38 -14.24 13.99 -5.71
C VAL A 38 -13.80 12.54 -5.51
N GLY A 39 -12.54 12.23 -5.85
CA GLY A 39 -11.92 10.93 -5.63
C GLY A 39 -12.29 9.85 -6.64
N LEU A 40 -12.99 10.21 -7.71
CA LEU A 40 -13.24 9.33 -8.85
C LEU A 40 -12.09 9.51 -9.85
N ASN A 41 -11.09 8.67 -9.81
CA ASN A 41 -9.90 8.75 -10.66
C ASN A 41 -9.97 7.71 -11.80
N PRO A 42 -10.82 7.89 -12.82
CA PRO A 42 -11.14 6.83 -13.77
C PRO A 42 -10.01 6.46 -14.73
N LEU A 43 -9.06 7.36 -15.01
CA LEU A 43 -7.97 7.09 -15.96
C LEU A 43 -6.58 7.09 -15.30
N PHE A 44 -6.35 7.99 -14.37
CA PHE A 44 -5.06 8.16 -13.68
C PHE A 44 -5.30 8.81 -12.32
N SER A 45 -4.32 8.73 -11.44
CA SER A 45 -4.36 9.35 -10.13
C SER A 45 -3.52 10.62 -10.08
N VAL A 46 -3.99 11.59 -9.28
CA VAL A 46 -3.29 12.84 -8.96
C VAL A 46 -3.11 12.89 -7.45
N TYR A 47 -1.89 13.12 -6.99
CA TYR A 47 -1.65 13.36 -5.57
C TYR A 47 -0.54 14.39 -5.36
N VAL A 48 -0.49 14.99 -4.18
CA VAL A 48 0.56 15.91 -3.75
C VAL A 48 1.34 15.27 -2.62
N GLY A 49 2.63 15.23 -2.76
CA GLY A 49 3.57 14.68 -1.77
C GLY A 49 4.94 15.32 -1.90
N PRO A 50 5.89 14.93 -1.05
CA PRO A 50 7.27 15.37 -1.16
C PRO A 50 7.86 15.07 -2.55
N ASP A 51 8.71 15.96 -3.03
CA ASP A 51 9.58 15.69 -4.17
C ASP A 51 10.73 14.78 -3.69
N ASP A 52 10.83 13.56 -4.21
CA ASP A 52 11.80 12.57 -3.74
C ASP A 52 13.27 13.04 -3.78
N LYS A 53 13.61 13.99 -4.64
CA LYS A 53 14.97 14.58 -4.71
C LYS A 53 15.09 15.91 -3.99
N GLU A 54 13.99 16.47 -3.51
CA GLU A 54 13.92 17.71 -2.73
C GLU A 54 12.81 17.63 -1.68
N VAL A 55 12.94 16.66 -0.76
CA VAL A 55 11.88 16.25 0.19
C VAL A 55 11.35 17.33 1.14
N THR A 56 11.92 18.53 1.11
CA THR A 56 11.40 19.71 1.82
C THR A 56 10.26 20.40 1.09
N LYS A 57 10.04 20.06 -0.19
CA LYS A 57 9.03 20.67 -1.06
C LYS A 57 7.96 19.66 -1.44
N ASN A 58 6.71 20.11 -1.48
CA ASN A 58 5.62 19.35 -2.03
C ASN A 58 5.52 19.57 -3.54
N ILE A 59 5.23 18.50 -4.29
CA ILE A 59 5.03 18.51 -5.73
C ILE A 59 3.79 17.71 -6.11
N CYS A 60 3.14 18.08 -7.22
CA CYS A 60 2.06 17.30 -7.80
C CYS A 60 2.61 16.10 -8.55
N ASN A 61 2.02 14.94 -8.31
CA ASN A 61 2.37 13.67 -8.92
C ASN A 61 1.21 13.15 -9.78
N LEU A 62 1.55 12.59 -10.94
CA LEU A 62 0.66 11.82 -11.81
C LEU A 62 1.07 10.35 -11.81
N TYR A 63 0.08 9.46 -11.67
CA TYR A 63 0.28 8.02 -11.59
C TYR A 63 -0.71 7.27 -12.46
N GLN A 64 -0.28 6.21 -13.16
CA GLN A 64 -1.13 5.36 -14.01
C GLN A 64 -2.35 4.81 -13.27
N GLY A 65 -3.45 4.55 -14.02
CA GLY A 65 -4.70 4.04 -13.47
C GLY A 65 -5.63 3.52 -14.55
N GLY A 66 -6.93 3.53 -14.29
CA GLY A 66 -7.95 3.27 -15.29
C GLY A 66 -8.32 1.80 -15.51
N LEU A 67 -7.88 0.89 -14.64
CA LEU A 67 -8.21 -0.53 -14.71
C LEU A 67 -9.29 -0.87 -13.68
N GLY A 68 -10.28 -1.64 -14.06
CA GLY A 68 -11.30 -2.17 -13.15
C GLY A 68 -10.92 -3.51 -12.54
N LEU A 69 -10.03 -4.30 -13.16
CA LEU A 69 -9.40 -5.49 -12.58
C LEU A 69 -8.13 -5.11 -11.80
N PRO A 70 -7.68 -5.93 -10.83
CA PRO A 70 -6.65 -5.56 -9.87
C PRO A 70 -5.26 -5.27 -10.43
N ASP A 71 -4.93 -5.79 -11.60
CA ASP A 71 -3.63 -5.64 -12.24
C ASP A 71 -3.71 -5.76 -13.77
N ARG A 72 -2.72 -5.18 -14.47
CA ARG A 72 -2.60 -5.29 -15.92
C ARG A 72 -2.56 -6.74 -16.42
N ASP A 73 -1.99 -7.64 -15.64
CA ASP A 73 -1.84 -9.05 -16.00
C ASP A 73 -3.17 -9.74 -16.19
N TYR A 74 -4.23 -9.34 -15.50
CA TYR A 74 -5.60 -9.84 -15.71
C TYR A 74 -6.13 -9.59 -17.12
N TYR A 75 -5.64 -8.57 -17.81
CA TYR A 75 -6.02 -8.23 -19.20
C TYR A 75 -5.13 -8.92 -20.23
N LEU A 76 -3.83 -9.10 -19.91
CA LEU A 76 -2.79 -9.45 -20.88
C LEU A 76 -2.46 -10.95 -20.91
N LYS A 77 -2.52 -11.62 -19.74
CA LYS A 77 -2.25 -13.06 -19.66
C LYS A 77 -3.37 -13.87 -20.31
N LYS A 78 -2.97 -15.00 -20.96
CA LYS A 78 -3.87 -15.86 -21.75
C LYS A 78 -4.14 -17.21 -21.08
N ASP A 79 -3.70 -17.39 -19.84
CA ASP A 79 -4.00 -18.61 -19.11
C ASP A 79 -5.50 -18.73 -18.76
N ALA A 80 -5.90 -19.94 -18.35
CA ALA A 80 -7.31 -20.29 -18.18
C ALA A 80 -8.01 -19.40 -17.14
N ARG A 81 -7.29 -19.07 -16.04
CA ARG A 81 -7.85 -18.29 -14.92
C ARG A 81 -8.16 -16.86 -15.34
N GLU A 82 -7.18 -16.14 -15.89
CA GLU A 82 -7.34 -14.75 -16.31
C GLU A 82 -8.38 -14.64 -17.45
N THR A 83 -8.45 -15.64 -18.32
CA THR A 83 -9.48 -15.72 -19.35
C THR A 83 -10.87 -15.90 -18.76
N GLU A 84 -11.03 -16.77 -17.76
CA GLU A 84 -12.30 -16.94 -17.04
C GLU A 84 -12.70 -15.66 -16.28
N ILE A 85 -11.75 -15.03 -15.61
CA ILE A 85 -12.00 -13.77 -14.88
C ILE A 85 -12.48 -12.67 -15.83
N ARG A 86 -11.84 -12.49 -17.00
CA ARG A 86 -12.32 -11.52 -18.00
C ARG A 86 -13.74 -11.82 -18.49
N ALA A 87 -14.07 -13.09 -18.70
CA ALA A 87 -15.43 -13.46 -19.09
C ALA A 87 -16.46 -13.12 -17.99
N LYS A 88 -16.15 -13.40 -16.73
CA LYS A 88 -17.00 -13.03 -15.58
C LYS A 88 -17.07 -11.50 -15.38
N TYR A 89 -15.98 -10.80 -15.64
CA TYR A 89 -15.94 -9.35 -15.58
C TYR A 89 -16.86 -8.70 -16.60
N LEU A 90 -16.90 -9.20 -17.84
CA LEU A 90 -17.88 -8.76 -18.85
C LEU A 90 -19.32 -8.92 -18.38
N VAL A 91 -19.63 -10.07 -17.75
CA VAL A 91 -20.97 -10.31 -17.18
C VAL A 91 -21.28 -9.32 -16.07
N HIS A 92 -20.32 -9.09 -15.17
CA HIS A 92 -20.44 -8.12 -14.07
C HIS A 92 -20.71 -6.70 -14.59
N ILE A 93 -19.92 -6.20 -15.53
CA ILE A 93 -20.13 -4.88 -16.14
C ILE A 93 -21.53 -4.81 -16.76
N SER A 94 -21.91 -5.81 -17.56
CA SER A 94 -23.24 -5.85 -18.18
C SER A 94 -24.38 -5.83 -17.16
N ASN A 95 -24.25 -6.57 -16.05
CA ASN A 95 -25.24 -6.57 -14.97
C ASN A 95 -25.38 -5.18 -14.33
N MET A 96 -24.27 -4.54 -14.01
CA MET A 96 -24.26 -3.19 -13.43
C MET A 96 -24.91 -2.15 -14.35
N LEU A 97 -24.59 -2.20 -15.66
CA LEU A 97 -25.15 -1.30 -16.65
C LEU A 97 -26.66 -1.53 -16.86
N LYS A 98 -27.14 -2.78 -16.87
CA LYS A 98 -28.57 -3.11 -16.87
C LYS A 98 -29.29 -2.53 -15.66
N MET A 99 -28.72 -2.69 -14.46
CA MET A 99 -29.29 -2.09 -13.25
C MET A 99 -29.29 -0.55 -13.30
N ALA A 100 -28.38 0.03 -14.07
CA ALA A 100 -28.35 1.48 -14.37
C ALA A 100 -29.28 1.90 -15.52
N GLY A 101 -30.15 1.00 -16.00
CA GLY A 101 -31.23 1.29 -16.97
C GLY A 101 -30.88 1.02 -18.43
N GLU A 102 -29.75 0.40 -18.75
CA GLU A 102 -29.43 0.02 -20.14
C GLU A 102 -30.18 -1.22 -20.59
N THR A 103 -30.45 -1.31 -21.90
CA THR A 103 -30.97 -2.54 -22.49
C THR A 103 -29.97 -3.68 -22.35
N PRO A 104 -30.39 -4.95 -22.33
CA PRO A 104 -29.44 -6.08 -22.30
C PRO A 104 -28.45 -6.09 -23.46
N GLU A 105 -28.87 -5.62 -24.64
CA GLU A 105 -28.05 -5.54 -25.84
C GLU A 105 -26.97 -4.45 -25.70
N ASP A 106 -27.37 -3.23 -25.34
CA ASP A 106 -26.44 -2.11 -25.14
C ASP A 106 -25.46 -2.45 -24.01
N ALA A 107 -25.93 -2.95 -22.86
CA ALA A 107 -25.09 -3.31 -21.73
C ALA A 107 -24.02 -4.35 -22.10
N THR A 108 -24.35 -5.33 -22.96
CA THR A 108 -23.38 -6.31 -23.44
C THR A 108 -22.35 -5.69 -24.37
N LYS A 109 -22.78 -4.85 -25.31
CA LYS A 109 -21.90 -4.11 -26.23
C LYS A 109 -20.97 -3.17 -25.44
N HIS A 110 -21.51 -2.41 -24.51
CA HIS A 110 -20.75 -1.46 -23.69
C HIS A 110 -19.75 -2.17 -22.77
N ALA A 111 -20.08 -3.34 -22.22
CA ALA A 111 -19.12 -4.14 -21.46
C ALA A 111 -17.88 -4.52 -22.29
N GLN A 112 -18.07 -4.89 -23.57
CA GLN A 112 -16.95 -5.18 -24.47
C GLN A 112 -16.13 -3.92 -24.79
N THR A 113 -16.78 -2.78 -25.02
CA THR A 113 -16.09 -1.49 -25.20
C THR A 113 -15.22 -1.14 -24.01
N ILE A 114 -15.75 -1.26 -22.79
CA ILE A 114 -15.03 -0.99 -21.54
C ILE A 114 -13.80 -1.92 -21.42
N LEU A 115 -14.00 -3.24 -21.57
CA LEU A 115 -12.88 -4.19 -21.49
C LEU A 115 -11.81 -3.90 -22.55
N SER A 116 -12.20 -3.49 -23.76
CA SER A 116 -11.26 -3.13 -24.83
C SER A 116 -10.44 -1.89 -24.46
N LEU A 117 -11.05 -0.85 -23.89
CA LEU A 117 -10.34 0.35 -23.45
C LEU A 117 -9.41 0.05 -22.28
N GLU A 118 -9.88 -0.68 -21.28
CA GLU A 118 -9.06 -1.09 -20.14
C GLU A 118 -7.88 -1.97 -20.57
N THR A 119 -8.07 -2.86 -21.58
CA THR A 119 -6.98 -3.66 -22.14
C THR A 119 -5.89 -2.79 -22.76
N LYS A 120 -6.25 -1.76 -23.54
CA LYS A 120 -5.29 -0.81 -24.10
C LYS A 120 -4.54 -0.01 -23.01
N LEU A 121 -5.24 0.37 -21.93
CA LEU A 121 -4.61 1.00 -20.78
C LEU A 121 -3.66 0.03 -20.06
N ALA A 122 -4.04 -1.23 -19.92
CA ALA A 122 -3.20 -2.28 -19.34
C ALA A 122 -1.93 -2.52 -20.16
N GLU A 123 -2.02 -2.52 -21.50
CA GLU A 123 -0.85 -2.60 -22.39
C GLU A 123 0.11 -1.44 -22.18
N ALA A 124 -0.42 -0.23 -21.94
CA ALA A 124 0.37 0.97 -21.69
C ALA A 124 0.92 1.06 -20.26
N SER A 125 0.37 0.31 -19.33
CA SER A 125 0.74 0.36 -17.92
C SER A 125 2.08 -0.33 -17.66
N MET A 126 2.88 0.24 -16.76
CA MET A 126 4.09 -0.36 -16.23
C MET A 126 3.72 -1.49 -15.26
N ASP A 127 4.49 -2.57 -15.24
CA ASP A 127 4.29 -3.67 -14.29
C ASP A 127 4.76 -3.30 -12.87
N ARG A 128 4.25 -4.05 -11.87
CA ARG A 128 4.49 -3.76 -10.46
C ARG A 128 5.95 -3.92 -10.02
N VAL A 129 6.70 -4.83 -10.62
CA VAL A 129 8.11 -5.02 -10.28
C VAL A 129 8.92 -3.82 -10.77
N ALA A 130 8.69 -3.36 -11.99
CA ALA A 130 9.35 -2.16 -12.54
C ALA A 130 9.01 -0.90 -11.73
N MET A 131 7.76 -0.78 -11.24
CA MET A 131 7.35 0.35 -10.39
C MET A 131 8.03 0.40 -9.02
N ARG A 132 8.78 -0.64 -8.62
CA ARG A 132 9.57 -0.64 -7.39
C ARG A 132 10.85 0.18 -7.49
N ASP A 133 11.32 0.52 -8.69
CA ASP A 133 12.50 1.36 -8.86
C ASP A 133 12.14 2.85 -8.73
N PRO A 134 12.53 3.53 -7.62
CA PRO A 134 12.18 4.93 -7.40
C PRO A 134 12.86 5.88 -8.40
N TYR A 135 14.01 5.51 -8.98
CA TYR A 135 14.62 6.32 -10.03
C TYR A 135 13.86 6.23 -11.35
N LEU A 136 13.35 5.05 -11.69
CA LEU A 136 12.49 4.86 -12.87
C LEU A 136 11.17 5.63 -12.74
N MET A 137 10.65 5.71 -11.52
CA MET A 137 9.41 6.43 -11.20
C MET A 137 9.60 7.96 -11.11
N TYR A 138 10.82 8.46 -10.96
CA TYR A 138 11.10 9.89 -10.80
C TYR A 138 11.30 10.57 -12.15
N ASN A 139 10.22 11.08 -12.74
CA ASN A 139 10.25 11.81 -14.00
C ASN A 139 9.66 13.23 -13.81
N LYS A 140 10.48 14.15 -13.28
CA LYS A 140 10.11 15.55 -13.10
C LYS A 140 10.15 16.26 -14.44
N MET A 141 9.06 16.92 -14.82
CA MET A 141 8.97 17.64 -16.08
C MET A 141 8.12 18.92 -15.96
N ALA A 142 8.32 19.85 -16.89
CA ALA A 142 7.48 21.02 -17.01
C ALA A 142 6.09 20.64 -17.55
N ILE A 143 5.04 21.33 -17.11
CA ILE A 143 3.67 21.15 -17.64
C ILE A 143 3.63 21.36 -19.15
N GLN A 144 4.44 22.28 -19.70
CA GLN A 144 4.56 22.47 -21.13
C GLN A 144 5.08 21.21 -21.85
N GLN A 145 6.11 20.55 -21.30
CA GLN A 145 6.63 19.28 -21.84
C GLN A 145 5.57 18.16 -21.80
N MET A 146 4.73 18.16 -20.76
CA MET A 146 3.60 17.23 -20.69
C MET A 146 2.59 17.51 -21.82
N ASN A 147 2.25 18.75 -22.10
CA ASN A 147 1.40 19.14 -23.23
C ASN A 147 1.98 18.73 -24.60
N GLU A 148 3.30 18.75 -24.74
CA GLU A 148 3.98 18.34 -25.98
C GLU A 148 4.03 16.83 -26.18
N SER A 149 4.20 16.07 -25.08
CA SER A 149 4.38 14.61 -25.11
C SER A 149 3.07 13.82 -25.00
N ALA A 150 2.03 14.40 -24.42
CA ALA A 150 0.73 13.77 -24.12
C ALA A 150 -0.44 14.70 -24.55
N LYS A 151 -0.58 14.94 -25.85
CA LYS A 151 -1.41 15.98 -26.47
C LYS A 151 -2.93 15.78 -26.40
N GLY A 152 -3.44 14.65 -25.92
CA GLY A 152 -4.88 14.36 -25.86
C GLY A 152 -5.64 15.15 -24.79
N ILE A 153 -4.93 15.72 -23.83
CA ILE A 153 -5.47 16.53 -22.74
C ILE A 153 -4.69 17.85 -22.73
N ASP A 154 -5.39 18.97 -22.59
CA ASP A 154 -4.77 20.26 -22.23
C ASP A 154 -4.42 20.21 -20.73
N TRP A 155 -3.17 19.84 -20.44
CA TRP A 155 -2.70 19.64 -19.07
C TRP A 155 -2.68 20.92 -18.26
N LYS A 156 -2.42 22.05 -18.91
CA LYS A 156 -2.46 23.34 -18.21
C LYS A 156 -3.88 23.64 -17.74
N LEU A 157 -4.86 23.50 -18.64
CA LEU A 157 -6.28 23.69 -18.30
C LEU A 157 -6.75 22.66 -17.27
N PHE A 158 -6.32 21.39 -17.40
CA PHE A 158 -6.63 20.34 -16.46
C PHE A 158 -6.14 20.69 -15.04
N PHE A 159 -4.87 21.10 -14.87
CA PHE A 159 -4.33 21.48 -13.57
C PHE A 159 -5.02 22.73 -12.99
N ASP A 160 -5.35 23.71 -13.81
CA ASP A 160 -6.12 24.89 -13.37
C ASP A 160 -7.50 24.46 -12.83
N GLN A 161 -8.17 23.52 -13.49
CA GLN A 161 -9.50 23.01 -13.09
C GLN A 161 -9.48 22.19 -11.81
N ILE A 162 -8.43 21.40 -11.59
CA ILE A 162 -8.23 20.67 -10.34
C ILE A 162 -7.57 21.53 -9.25
N MET A 163 -7.58 22.85 -9.40
CA MET A 163 -7.12 23.85 -8.43
C MET A 163 -5.60 23.79 -8.15
N ILE A 164 -4.80 23.15 -8.98
CA ILE A 164 -3.33 23.16 -8.91
C ILE A 164 -2.81 24.38 -9.67
N LYS A 165 -2.54 25.46 -8.92
CA LYS A 165 -2.13 26.75 -9.48
C LYS A 165 -0.69 27.08 -9.09
N GLY A 166 -0.01 27.83 -9.98
CA GLY A 166 1.35 28.32 -9.69
C GLY A 166 2.43 27.25 -9.65
N GLN A 167 2.15 26.08 -10.24
CA GLN A 167 3.12 25.02 -10.43
C GLN A 167 3.56 24.97 -11.88
N ASP A 168 4.87 25.02 -12.12
CA ASP A 168 5.43 24.92 -13.48
C ASP A 168 5.90 23.50 -13.77
N THR A 169 6.12 22.69 -12.73
CA THR A 169 6.66 21.33 -12.80
C THR A 169 5.82 20.33 -12.02
N ILE A 170 5.79 19.10 -12.51
CA ILE A 170 5.12 17.95 -11.95
C ILE A 170 6.02 16.73 -11.99
N LEU A 171 5.72 15.72 -11.19
CA LEU A 171 6.27 14.37 -11.32
C LEU A 171 5.29 13.48 -12.08
N VAL A 172 5.76 12.85 -13.15
CA VAL A 172 4.97 11.89 -13.93
C VAL A 172 5.60 10.51 -13.76
N ALA A 173 4.99 9.69 -12.93
CA ALA A 173 5.59 8.40 -12.55
C ALA A 173 5.78 7.46 -13.76
N GLN A 174 4.85 7.44 -14.72
CA GLN A 174 4.91 6.58 -15.90
C GLN A 174 4.66 7.40 -17.18
N PRO A 175 5.66 8.12 -17.72
CA PRO A 175 5.47 8.97 -18.91
C PRO A 175 4.96 8.22 -20.14
N GLY A 176 5.37 6.95 -20.32
CA GLY A 176 4.90 6.09 -21.41
C GLY A 176 3.40 5.84 -21.36
N PHE A 177 2.86 5.59 -20.16
CA PHE A 177 1.42 5.44 -19.96
C PHE A 177 0.65 6.71 -20.35
N PHE A 178 1.08 7.87 -19.87
CA PHE A 178 0.41 9.14 -20.16
C PHE A 178 0.44 9.49 -21.65
N LYS A 179 1.53 9.18 -22.35
CA LYS A 179 1.63 9.35 -23.80
C LYS A 179 0.62 8.44 -24.53
N ALA A 180 0.54 7.17 -24.18
CA ALA A 180 -0.37 6.21 -24.80
C ALA A 180 -1.85 6.54 -24.49
N MET A 181 -2.17 6.80 -23.23
CA MET A 181 -3.50 7.21 -22.78
C MET A 181 -3.97 8.49 -23.49
N SER A 182 -3.10 9.47 -23.65
CA SER A 182 -3.38 10.70 -24.36
C SER A 182 -3.69 10.47 -25.85
N ALA A 183 -2.97 9.57 -26.51
CA ALA A 183 -3.27 9.15 -27.87
C ALA A 183 -4.62 8.43 -27.97
N MET A 184 -4.98 7.63 -26.96
CA MET A 184 -6.31 7.02 -26.89
C MET A 184 -7.42 8.06 -26.77
N VAL A 185 -7.23 9.13 -25.97
CA VAL A 185 -8.20 10.23 -25.85
C VAL A 185 -8.49 10.87 -27.20
N GLN A 186 -7.49 10.99 -28.08
CA GLN A 186 -7.66 11.56 -29.42
C GLN A 186 -8.30 10.62 -30.43
N SER A 187 -8.08 9.31 -30.33
CA SER A 187 -8.46 8.33 -31.35
C SER A 187 -9.74 7.55 -31.02
N THR A 188 -10.18 7.56 -29.78
CA THR A 188 -11.37 6.83 -29.34
C THR A 188 -12.62 7.71 -29.49
N PRO A 189 -13.74 7.17 -30.00
CA PRO A 189 -15.01 7.90 -30.06
C PRO A 189 -15.43 8.41 -28.67
N ILE A 190 -15.99 9.63 -28.63
CA ILE A 190 -16.44 10.25 -27.37
C ILE A 190 -17.50 9.40 -26.66
N ASP A 191 -18.38 8.74 -27.40
CA ASP A 191 -19.41 7.90 -26.79
C ASP A 191 -18.82 6.68 -26.07
N ASP A 192 -17.71 6.13 -26.54
CA ASP A 192 -16.99 5.04 -25.85
C ASP A 192 -16.38 5.54 -24.53
N TRP A 193 -15.87 6.79 -24.50
CA TRP A 193 -15.41 7.41 -23.26
C TRP A 193 -16.55 7.67 -22.26
N LYS A 194 -17.73 8.10 -22.74
CA LYS A 194 -18.90 8.22 -21.86
C LYS A 194 -19.28 6.91 -21.20
N VAL A 195 -19.30 5.83 -21.99
CA VAL A 195 -19.57 4.48 -21.49
C VAL A 195 -18.53 4.07 -20.45
N TYR A 196 -17.25 4.29 -20.71
CA TYR A 196 -16.16 4.00 -19.82
C TYR A 196 -16.26 4.78 -18.49
N LEU A 197 -16.49 6.09 -18.54
CA LEU A 197 -16.62 6.93 -17.35
C LEU A 197 -17.87 6.58 -16.53
N LYS A 198 -19.00 6.29 -17.21
CA LYS A 198 -20.21 5.80 -16.57
C LYS A 198 -19.95 4.52 -15.79
N TRP A 199 -19.26 3.56 -16.40
CA TRP A 199 -18.87 2.32 -15.75
C TRP A 199 -18.03 2.56 -14.50
N HIS A 200 -16.93 3.31 -14.62
CA HIS A 200 -16.04 3.59 -13.49
C HIS A 200 -16.75 4.35 -12.36
N THR A 201 -17.67 5.26 -12.70
CA THR A 201 -18.49 5.95 -11.68
C THR A 201 -19.39 4.96 -10.93
N ILE A 202 -20.11 4.10 -11.65
CA ILE A 202 -20.98 3.07 -11.04
C ILE A 202 -20.17 2.12 -10.19
N SER A 203 -19.08 1.58 -10.72
CA SER A 203 -18.22 0.61 -10.03
C SER A 203 -17.64 1.19 -8.73
N ASN A 204 -17.10 2.41 -8.76
CA ASN A 204 -16.54 3.07 -7.58
C ASN A 204 -17.60 3.39 -6.51
N MET A 205 -18.83 3.68 -6.93
CA MET A 205 -19.90 4.05 -6.01
C MET A 205 -20.80 2.87 -5.60
N ALA A 206 -20.67 1.71 -6.20
CA ALA A 206 -21.55 0.55 -6.02
C ALA A 206 -21.80 0.20 -4.54
N ALA A 207 -20.76 0.19 -3.70
CA ALA A 207 -20.86 -0.12 -2.26
C ALA A 207 -21.66 0.93 -1.45
N TYR A 208 -21.88 2.11 -2.01
CA TYR A 208 -22.60 3.23 -1.37
C TYR A 208 -24.02 3.41 -1.93
N LEU A 209 -24.37 2.66 -2.97
CA LEU A 209 -25.69 2.63 -3.59
C LEU A 209 -26.62 1.63 -2.85
N ASN A 210 -27.76 1.30 -3.45
CA ASN A 210 -28.69 0.32 -2.89
C ASN A 210 -28.12 -1.10 -2.90
N ASN A 211 -28.83 -2.00 -2.22
CA ASN A 211 -28.39 -3.39 -2.05
C ASN A 211 -28.12 -4.13 -3.37
N GLY A 212 -28.85 -3.81 -4.44
CA GLY A 212 -28.63 -4.43 -5.76
C GLY A 212 -27.21 -4.20 -6.28
N PHE A 213 -26.77 -2.94 -6.36
CA PHE A 213 -25.42 -2.59 -6.80
C PHE A 213 -24.33 -3.10 -5.84
N ASP A 214 -24.56 -2.98 -4.53
CA ASP A 214 -23.64 -3.43 -3.50
C ASP A 214 -23.41 -4.96 -3.58
N GLN A 215 -24.47 -5.75 -3.75
CA GLN A 215 -24.40 -7.21 -3.88
C GLN A 215 -23.78 -7.66 -5.20
N GLU A 216 -24.08 -7.01 -6.32
CA GLU A 216 -23.43 -7.32 -7.60
C GLU A 216 -21.93 -7.02 -7.55
N SER A 217 -21.52 -5.89 -6.94
CA SER A 217 -20.12 -5.59 -6.70
C SER A 217 -19.43 -6.64 -5.84
N PHE A 218 -20.08 -7.06 -4.74
CA PHE A 218 -19.56 -8.13 -3.88
C PHE A 218 -19.48 -9.47 -4.61
N SER A 219 -20.48 -9.81 -5.41
CA SER A 219 -20.50 -11.05 -6.19
C SER A 219 -19.29 -11.20 -7.08
N PHE A 220 -18.83 -10.12 -7.71
CA PHE A 220 -17.64 -10.16 -8.54
C PHE A 220 -16.35 -9.97 -7.72
N TYR A 221 -16.17 -8.81 -7.06
CA TYR A 221 -14.92 -8.50 -6.38
C TYR A 221 -14.69 -9.27 -5.09
N GLY A 222 -15.75 -9.63 -4.38
CA GLY A 222 -15.67 -10.42 -3.15
C GLY A 222 -15.64 -11.92 -3.41
N LEU A 223 -16.66 -12.45 -4.09
CA LEU A 223 -16.82 -13.89 -4.27
C LEU A 223 -15.96 -14.44 -5.41
N GLU A 224 -16.01 -13.84 -6.61
CA GLU A 224 -15.30 -14.40 -7.76
C GLU A 224 -13.80 -14.15 -7.71
N LEU A 225 -13.35 -12.93 -7.37
CA LEU A 225 -11.93 -12.62 -7.32
C LEU A 225 -11.25 -13.09 -6.03
N ARG A 226 -11.91 -12.96 -4.87
CA ARG A 226 -11.30 -13.24 -3.57
C ARG A 226 -11.86 -14.46 -2.84
N GLY A 227 -12.89 -15.12 -3.37
CA GLY A 227 -13.46 -16.32 -2.79
C GLY A 227 -14.19 -16.09 -1.45
N GLN A 228 -14.55 -14.84 -1.14
CA GLN A 228 -15.31 -14.52 0.06
C GLN A 228 -16.74 -15.01 -0.06
N LYS A 229 -17.17 -15.93 0.81
CA LYS A 229 -18.51 -16.53 0.74
C LYS A 229 -19.62 -15.60 1.21
N GLU A 230 -19.31 -14.70 2.15
CA GLU A 230 -20.25 -13.79 2.77
C GLU A 230 -19.68 -12.37 2.86
N GLN A 231 -20.53 -11.38 2.59
CA GLN A 231 -20.18 -9.98 2.74
C GLN A 231 -20.20 -9.60 4.22
N LYS A 232 -19.22 -8.82 4.67
CA LYS A 232 -19.24 -8.25 6.03
C LYS A 232 -20.52 -7.47 6.28
N PRO A 233 -21.12 -7.54 7.48
CA PRO A 233 -22.28 -6.73 7.84
C PRO A 233 -22.08 -5.24 7.52
N ARG A 234 -23.14 -4.56 7.06
CA ARG A 234 -23.07 -3.16 6.60
C ARG A 234 -22.42 -2.23 7.64
N TRP A 235 -22.71 -2.40 8.93
CA TRP A 235 -22.12 -1.56 9.96
C TRP A 235 -20.59 -1.65 10.04
N LYS A 236 -20.01 -2.84 9.82
CA LYS A 236 -18.54 -3.02 9.77
C LYS A 236 -17.93 -2.32 8.55
N ARG A 237 -18.62 -2.37 7.40
CA ARG A 237 -18.19 -1.70 6.17
C ARG A 237 -18.29 -0.18 6.32
N VAL A 238 -19.37 0.33 6.93
CA VAL A 238 -19.54 1.75 7.22
C VAL A 238 -18.51 2.25 8.22
N LEU A 239 -18.13 1.45 9.22
CA LEU A 239 -17.06 1.83 10.15
C LEU A 239 -15.72 2.07 9.43
N SER A 240 -15.37 1.23 8.46
CA SER A 240 -14.17 1.46 7.63
C SER A 240 -14.27 2.75 6.80
N VAL A 241 -15.47 3.10 6.33
CA VAL A 241 -15.70 4.38 5.62
C VAL A 241 -15.58 5.57 6.57
N VAL A 242 -16.09 5.45 7.80
CA VAL A 242 -15.92 6.51 8.83
C VAL A 242 -14.45 6.70 9.18
N ASP A 243 -13.69 5.62 9.33
CA ASP A 243 -12.25 5.69 9.55
C ASP A 243 -11.52 6.39 8.38
N GLY A 244 -11.90 6.08 7.14
CA GLY A 244 -11.36 6.78 5.96
C GLY A 244 -11.72 8.27 5.91
N ALA A 245 -12.93 8.65 6.35
CA ALA A 245 -13.43 10.02 6.22
C ALA A 245 -13.00 10.95 7.38
N VAL A 246 -12.99 10.45 8.62
CA VAL A 246 -12.72 11.21 9.86
C VAL A 246 -11.85 10.41 10.84
N GLY A 247 -10.89 9.67 10.30
CA GLY A 247 -10.14 8.66 11.05
C GLY A 247 -9.31 9.20 12.20
N GLU A 248 -8.82 10.43 12.12
CA GLU A 248 -8.11 11.01 13.27
C GLU A 248 -9.06 11.39 14.42
N GLN A 249 -10.29 11.84 14.13
CA GLN A 249 -11.29 12.06 15.18
C GLN A 249 -11.74 10.74 15.83
N LEU A 250 -11.95 9.70 15.01
CA LEU A 250 -12.20 8.35 15.53
C LEU A 250 -10.99 7.85 16.32
N GLY A 251 -9.78 8.14 15.84
CA GLY A 251 -8.52 7.81 16.47
C GLY A 251 -8.34 8.45 17.83
N GLN A 252 -8.75 9.70 18.00
CA GLN A 252 -8.72 10.39 19.30
C GLN A 252 -9.59 9.63 20.33
N MET A 253 -10.83 9.31 19.98
CA MET A 253 -11.72 8.53 20.84
C MET A 253 -11.16 7.12 21.14
N TYR A 254 -10.52 6.49 20.15
CA TYR A 254 -9.90 5.17 20.29
C TYR A 254 -8.73 5.21 21.27
N THR A 255 -7.81 6.17 21.10
CA THR A 255 -6.60 6.26 21.91
C THR A 255 -6.88 6.66 23.34
N GLU A 256 -7.84 7.54 23.60
CA GLU A 256 -8.30 7.89 24.95
C GLU A 256 -8.77 6.65 25.74
N LYS A 257 -9.32 5.65 25.05
CA LYS A 257 -9.87 4.44 25.67
C LYS A 257 -8.88 3.27 25.73
N TYR A 258 -8.06 3.08 24.70
CA TYR A 258 -7.32 1.83 24.50
C TYR A 258 -5.80 1.99 24.47
N PHE A 259 -5.25 3.20 24.53
CA PHE A 259 -3.81 3.40 24.47
C PHE A 259 -3.32 4.30 25.60
N THR A 260 -2.66 3.69 26.59
CA THR A 260 -2.22 4.38 27.80
C THR A 260 -0.86 5.05 27.64
N ALA A 261 -0.56 6.04 28.50
CA ALA A 261 0.78 6.66 28.56
C ALA A 261 1.87 5.64 28.92
N GLU A 262 1.54 4.63 29.72
CA GLU A 262 2.47 3.53 30.07
C GLU A 262 2.80 2.68 28.82
N ALA A 263 1.81 2.35 28.01
CA ALA A 263 2.02 1.66 26.73
C ALA A 263 2.93 2.47 25.79
N LYS A 264 2.70 3.78 25.67
CA LYS A 264 3.55 4.67 24.87
C LYS A 264 5.00 4.63 25.35
N LYS A 265 5.21 4.81 26.66
CA LYS A 265 6.55 4.75 27.27
C LYS A 265 7.25 3.42 27.02
N ARG A 266 6.53 2.31 27.19
CA ARG A 266 7.09 0.97 26.96
C ARG A 266 7.49 0.78 25.48
N MET A 267 6.70 1.30 24.57
CA MET A 267 7.02 1.27 23.13
C MET A 267 8.24 2.14 22.80
N GLU A 268 8.40 3.31 23.42
CA GLU A 268 9.59 4.16 23.25
C GLU A 268 10.86 3.42 23.71
N GLU A 269 10.80 2.69 24.83
CA GLU A 269 11.90 1.85 25.31
C GLU A 269 12.24 0.73 24.30
N LEU A 270 11.22 0.04 23.75
CA LEU A 270 11.40 -0.99 22.74
C LEU A 270 12.10 -0.44 21.49
N VAL A 271 11.58 0.66 20.93
CA VAL A 271 12.15 1.30 19.73
C VAL A 271 13.60 1.70 19.96
N ASN A 272 13.94 2.25 21.13
CA ASN A 272 15.32 2.61 21.47
C ASN A 272 16.23 1.39 21.58
N ASN A 273 15.77 0.30 22.22
CA ASN A 273 16.53 -0.94 22.32
C ASN A 273 16.81 -1.57 20.97
N LEU A 274 15.81 -1.57 20.07
CA LEU A 274 16.00 -2.09 18.72
C LEU A 274 16.97 -1.22 17.91
N GLN A 275 16.91 0.11 18.06
CA GLN A 275 17.86 1.01 17.41
C GLN A 275 19.30 0.74 17.85
N ILE A 276 19.55 0.52 19.16
CA ILE A 276 20.87 0.15 19.71
C ILE A 276 21.33 -1.21 19.15
N ALA A 277 20.44 -2.20 19.09
CA ALA A 277 20.74 -3.50 18.53
C ALA A 277 21.11 -3.39 17.04
N PHE A 278 20.37 -2.63 16.26
CA PHE A 278 20.64 -2.43 14.84
C PHE A 278 21.94 -1.65 14.60
N GLU A 279 22.21 -0.60 15.38
CA GLU A 279 23.50 0.11 15.36
C GLU A 279 24.66 -0.85 15.60
N THR A 280 24.53 -1.74 16.60
CA THR A 280 25.55 -2.73 16.93
C THR A 280 25.80 -3.70 15.78
N ARG A 281 24.73 -4.12 15.08
CA ARG A 281 24.85 -4.98 13.90
C ARG A 281 25.53 -4.27 12.74
N ILE A 282 25.10 -3.07 12.38
CA ILE A 282 25.71 -2.30 11.27
C ILE A 282 27.22 -2.16 11.49
N LYS A 283 27.65 -1.85 12.71
CA LYS A 283 29.08 -1.75 13.06
C LYS A 283 29.85 -3.06 12.83
N LYS A 284 29.21 -4.21 12.99
CA LYS A 284 29.82 -5.54 12.88
C LYS A 284 29.74 -6.15 11.47
N LEU A 285 29.02 -5.54 10.52
CA LEU A 285 28.91 -6.08 9.16
C LEU A 285 30.30 -6.18 8.52
N ASP A 286 30.68 -7.35 8.06
CA ASP A 286 31.96 -7.63 7.43
C ASP A 286 32.02 -7.27 5.94
N TRP A 287 30.84 -7.19 5.30
CA TRP A 287 30.72 -6.91 3.88
C TRP A 287 30.59 -5.41 3.54
N MET A 288 30.33 -4.56 4.53
CA MET A 288 30.12 -3.10 4.36
C MET A 288 31.38 -2.33 4.78
N SER A 289 31.84 -1.40 3.95
CA SER A 289 32.97 -0.51 4.26
C SER A 289 32.62 0.48 5.38
N ASP A 290 33.65 1.00 6.06
CA ASP A 290 33.47 1.95 7.17
C ASP A 290 32.81 3.26 6.71
N SER A 291 33.06 3.69 5.46
CA SER A 291 32.41 4.88 4.89
C SER A 291 30.91 4.68 4.73
N THR A 292 30.47 3.52 4.23
CA THR A 292 29.05 3.20 4.07
C THR A 292 28.41 2.95 5.43
N LYS A 293 29.10 2.28 6.38
CA LYS A 293 28.63 2.14 7.78
C LYS A 293 28.35 3.49 8.44
N THR A 294 29.25 4.46 8.25
CA THR A 294 29.05 5.82 8.79
C THR A 294 27.73 6.44 8.27
N LYS A 295 27.46 6.32 6.98
CA LYS A 295 26.23 6.83 6.37
C LYS A 295 24.98 6.05 6.81
N ALA A 296 25.09 4.74 6.96
CA ALA A 296 24.03 3.90 7.48
C ALA A 296 23.66 4.26 8.93
N LEU A 297 24.66 4.51 9.77
CA LEU A 297 24.47 4.97 11.14
C LEU A 297 23.87 6.38 11.21
N GLU A 298 24.32 7.32 10.35
CA GLU A 298 23.70 8.63 10.22
C GLU A 298 22.20 8.50 9.92
N LYS A 299 21.83 7.64 8.96
CA LYS A 299 20.44 7.39 8.61
C LYS A 299 19.64 6.76 9.75
N LEU A 300 20.19 5.76 10.43
CA LEU A 300 19.55 5.11 11.56
C LEU A 300 19.27 6.10 12.72
N HIS A 301 20.21 7.00 12.99
CA HIS A 301 20.09 7.97 14.10
C HIS A 301 19.13 9.14 13.79
N THR A 302 18.84 9.38 12.52
CA THR A 302 17.91 10.43 12.08
C THR A 302 16.47 9.94 11.90
N PHE A 303 16.15 8.68 12.24
CA PHE A 303 14.77 8.19 12.20
C PHE A 303 13.83 9.01 13.07
N ILE A 304 12.79 9.55 12.46
CA ILE A 304 11.66 10.11 13.18
C ILE A 304 10.81 8.94 13.70
N LYS A 305 10.49 8.93 14.98
CA LYS A 305 9.73 7.87 15.64
C LYS A 305 8.35 8.37 16.00
N LYS A 306 7.31 7.76 15.43
CA LYS A 306 5.91 8.11 15.69
C LYS A 306 5.19 6.92 16.33
N ILE A 307 4.65 7.10 17.55
CA ILE A 307 4.11 6.01 18.35
C ILE A 307 2.72 6.39 18.87
N GLY A 308 1.73 5.55 18.53
CA GLY A 308 0.37 5.62 19.04
C GLY A 308 -0.54 6.54 18.25
N TYR A 309 -0.31 7.85 18.31
CA TYR A 309 -1.17 8.86 17.69
C TYR A 309 -0.40 10.17 17.44
N PRO A 310 -0.90 11.05 16.53
CA PRO A 310 -0.25 12.32 16.22
C PRO A 310 -0.36 13.32 17.38
N ASP A 311 0.68 14.14 17.58
CA ASP A 311 0.66 15.20 18.60
C ASP A 311 -0.32 16.33 18.23
N LYS A 312 -0.61 16.50 16.95
CA LYS A 312 -1.58 17.47 16.43
C LYS A 312 -2.63 16.75 15.60
N TRP A 313 -3.86 16.79 16.09
CA TRP A 313 -5.01 16.23 15.39
C TRP A 313 -5.42 17.06 14.17
N ARG A 314 -5.86 16.38 13.13
CA ARG A 314 -6.38 17.01 11.92
C ARG A 314 -7.67 17.77 12.23
N ASP A 315 -7.80 18.97 11.69
CA ASP A 315 -9.01 19.77 11.75
C ASP A 315 -9.97 19.37 10.62
N TYR A 316 -11.18 18.97 10.98
CA TYR A 316 -12.26 18.61 10.06
C TYR A 316 -13.33 19.71 9.93
N THR A 317 -13.04 20.92 10.43
CA THR A 317 -13.93 22.08 10.24
C THR A 317 -14.13 22.34 8.74
N GLY A 318 -15.40 22.44 8.32
CA GLY A 318 -15.75 22.61 6.91
C GLY A 318 -16.02 21.32 6.14
N LEU A 319 -15.85 20.13 6.77
CA LEU A 319 -16.39 18.90 6.21
C LEU A 319 -17.91 18.89 6.34
N GLU A 320 -18.61 18.99 5.21
CA GLU A 320 -20.07 18.95 5.18
C GLU A 320 -20.60 17.51 5.21
N ILE A 321 -21.40 17.17 6.23
CA ILE A 321 -22.08 15.87 6.36
C ILE A 321 -23.60 16.11 6.33
N VAL A 322 -24.29 15.42 5.43
CA VAL A 322 -25.75 15.45 5.31
C VAL A 322 -26.39 14.14 5.78
N ARG A 323 -27.65 14.19 6.25
CA ARG A 323 -28.31 12.99 6.82
C ARG A 323 -28.96 12.08 5.78
N ASP A 324 -29.27 12.58 4.62
CA ASP A 324 -30.14 11.96 3.62
C ASP A 324 -29.40 11.35 2.41
N SER A 325 -28.11 11.60 2.26
CA SER A 325 -27.34 11.05 1.16
C SER A 325 -25.98 10.50 1.60
N TYR A 326 -25.83 9.19 1.51
CA TYR A 326 -24.56 8.51 1.79
C TYR A 326 -23.51 8.82 0.74
N VAL A 327 -23.87 8.74 -0.54
CA VAL A 327 -23.00 9.09 -1.67
C VAL A 327 -22.48 10.52 -1.56
N LYS A 328 -23.37 11.49 -1.24
CA LYS A 328 -22.95 12.88 -1.05
C LYS A 328 -21.91 13.02 0.07
N ASN A 329 -22.07 12.29 1.18
CA ASN A 329 -21.09 12.30 2.26
C ASN A 329 -19.73 11.75 1.82
N ILE A 330 -19.70 10.68 1.00
CA ILE A 330 -18.47 10.14 0.42
C ILE A 330 -17.80 11.20 -0.47
N MET A 331 -18.55 11.81 -1.38
CA MET A 331 -18.02 12.83 -2.29
C MET A 331 -17.55 14.09 -1.55
N ASN A 332 -18.28 14.52 -0.52
CA ASN A 332 -17.89 15.65 0.32
C ASN A 332 -16.59 15.36 1.09
N SER A 333 -16.45 14.14 1.64
CA SER A 333 -15.23 13.70 2.31
C SER A 333 -14.06 13.68 1.34
N ASN A 334 -14.22 13.09 0.17
CA ASN A 334 -13.18 13.04 -0.86
C ASN A 334 -12.77 14.46 -1.32
N LEU A 335 -13.74 15.35 -1.52
CA LEU A 335 -13.45 16.74 -1.88
C LEU A 335 -12.73 17.50 -0.75
N PHE A 336 -13.10 17.23 0.51
CA PHE A 336 -12.43 17.81 1.67
C PHE A 336 -10.97 17.35 1.73
N ASP A 337 -10.71 16.05 1.58
CA ASP A 337 -9.38 15.47 1.54
C ASP A 337 -8.57 15.98 0.35
N TYR A 338 -9.20 16.08 -0.81
CA TYR A 338 -8.58 16.65 -2.00
C TYR A 338 -8.13 18.10 -1.76
N LYS A 339 -8.99 18.96 -1.21
CA LYS A 339 -8.65 20.36 -0.88
C LYS A 339 -7.51 20.43 0.14
N TYR A 340 -7.52 19.57 1.13
CA TYR A 340 -6.44 19.48 2.11
C TYR A 340 -5.12 19.11 1.43
N MET A 341 -5.13 18.07 0.62
CA MET A 341 -3.96 17.59 -0.13
C MET A 341 -3.35 18.70 -1.00
N ILE A 342 -4.14 19.37 -1.84
CA ILE A 342 -3.62 20.44 -2.71
C ILE A 342 -3.18 21.68 -1.94
N SER A 343 -3.71 21.90 -0.74
CA SER A 343 -3.31 23.03 0.13
C SER A 343 -1.85 22.95 0.59
N LYS A 344 -1.19 21.81 0.41
CA LYS A 344 0.22 21.58 0.72
C LYS A 344 1.17 22.16 -0.35
N LEU A 345 0.68 22.34 -1.58
CA LEU A 345 1.50 22.91 -2.67
C LEU A 345 1.98 24.31 -2.30
N GLY A 346 3.25 24.57 -2.59
CA GLY A 346 3.91 25.85 -2.24
C GLY A 346 4.23 26.02 -0.75
N LYS A 347 3.95 25.02 0.08
CA LYS A 347 4.31 25.01 1.50
C LYS A 347 5.44 23.99 1.76
N PRO A 348 6.26 24.22 2.80
CA PRO A 348 7.18 23.19 3.27
C PRO A 348 6.43 21.90 3.63
N VAL A 349 7.13 20.76 3.47
CA VAL A 349 6.60 19.47 3.88
C VAL A 349 6.43 19.41 5.39
N ASP A 350 5.25 19.03 5.86
CA ASP A 350 4.93 18.84 7.28
C ASP A 350 5.22 17.39 7.70
N LYS A 351 6.35 17.18 8.37
CA LYS A 351 6.74 15.86 8.87
C LYS A 351 5.95 15.41 10.11
N THR A 352 5.03 16.22 10.63
CA THR A 352 4.18 15.81 11.77
C THR A 352 2.95 15.00 11.35
N GLU A 353 2.58 15.04 10.06
CA GLU A 353 1.46 14.29 9.51
C GLU A 353 1.68 12.77 9.55
N TRP A 354 0.59 12.04 9.73
CA TRP A 354 0.57 10.58 9.73
C TRP A 354 -0.08 10.04 8.46
N GLY A 355 0.48 8.96 7.90
CA GLY A 355 -0.09 8.25 6.74
C GLY A 355 -1.15 7.22 7.10
N MET A 356 -1.27 6.87 8.39
CA MET A 356 -2.27 5.93 8.91
C MET A 356 -2.99 6.52 10.11
N THR A 357 -4.28 6.20 10.26
CA THR A 357 -5.09 6.61 11.42
C THR A 357 -4.73 5.79 12.66
N PRO A 358 -4.89 6.31 13.88
CA PRO A 358 -4.54 5.58 15.10
C PRO A 358 -5.21 4.22 15.29
N PRO A 359 -6.46 3.93 14.85
CA PRO A 359 -7.04 2.60 14.96
C PRO A 359 -6.48 1.57 13.98
N THR A 360 -5.61 1.96 13.05
CA THR A 360 -5.06 1.06 12.02
C THR A 360 -4.18 -0.02 12.65
N VAL A 361 -4.45 -1.29 12.32
CA VAL A 361 -3.62 -2.44 12.73
C VAL A 361 -2.55 -2.64 11.66
N ASN A 362 -1.58 -1.77 11.64
CA ASN A 362 -0.41 -1.80 10.75
C ASN A 362 0.67 -0.85 11.25
N ALA A 363 1.84 -0.84 10.58
CA ALA A 363 2.94 0.08 10.76
C ALA A 363 3.50 0.48 9.39
N TYR A 364 4.37 1.47 9.31
CA TYR A 364 5.06 1.80 8.06
C TYR A 364 6.36 2.55 8.28
N TYR A 365 7.27 2.41 7.31
CA TYR A 365 8.40 3.30 7.09
C TYR A 365 8.12 4.24 5.91
N ASN A 366 8.45 5.53 6.06
CA ASN A 366 8.36 6.52 5.00
C ASN A 366 9.77 7.02 4.64
N PRO A 367 10.31 6.69 3.46
CA PRO A 367 11.67 7.05 3.07
C PRO A 367 11.90 8.56 2.92
N ALA A 368 10.91 9.32 2.41
CA ALA A 368 11.03 10.76 2.23
C ALA A 368 11.12 11.52 3.56
N PHE A 369 10.52 10.98 4.62
CA PHE A 369 10.59 11.56 5.96
C PHE A 369 11.69 10.93 6.82
N ASN A 370 12.20 9.78 6.41
CA ASN A 370 13.04 8.89 7.20
C ASN A 370 12.39 8.58 8.56
N GLU A 371 11.13 8.10 8.52
CA GLU A 371 10.31 7.88 9.71
C GLU A 371 9.77 6.46 9.80
N ILE A 372 9.60 5.99 11.05
CA ILE A 372 8.89 4.75 11.41
C ILE A 372 7.67 5.11 12.24
N VAL A 373 6.53 4.52 11.90
CA VAL A 373 5.23 4.89 12.47
C VAL A 373 4.46 3.66 12.95
N PHE A 374 4.02 3.69 14.20
CA PHE A 374 3.29 2.61 14.86
C PHE A 374 1.96 3.14 15.43
N PRO A 375 0.85 3.07 14.68
CA PRO A 375 -0.48 3.45 15.17
C PRO A 375 -0.90 2.65 16.41
N ALA A 376 -1.72 3.23 17.27
CA ALA A 376 -2.19 2.58 18.50
C ALA A 376 -2.93 1.26 18.24
N GLY A 377 -3.52 1.09 17.06
CA GLY A 377 -4.25 -0.12 16.67
C GLY A 377 -3.40 -1.39 16.63
N ILE A 378 -2.13 -1.31 16.18
CA ILE A 378 -1.23 -2.45 16.17
C ILE A 378 -0.64 -2.71 17.59
N LEU A 379 -0.66 -1.71 18.46
CA LEU A 379 -0.13 -1.78 19.82
C LEU A 379 -1.14 -2.45 20.79
N GLN A 380 -1.71 -3.57 20.35
CA GLN A 380 -2.68 -4.40 21.05
C GLN A 380 -2.33 -5.88 20.85
N TYR A 381 -2.91 -6.76 21.69
CA TYR A 381 -2.78 -8.20 21.50
C TYR A 381 -3.20 -8.64 20.07
N PRO A 382 -2.45 -9.53 19.38
CA PRO A 382 -1.30 -10.33 19.86
C PRO A 382 0.08 -9.66 19.65
N PHE A 383 0.17 -8.44 19.16
CA PHE A 383 1.43 -7.76 18.90
C PHE A 383 2.06 -7.19 20.16
N PHE A 384 1.25 -6.59 21.01
CA PHE A 384 1.70 -5.91 22.22
C PHE A 384 0.68 -6.06 23.36
N ASP A 385 1.20 -6.32 24.58
CA ASP A 385 0.41 -6.35 25.81
C ASP A 385 1.33 -6.00 26.99
N LEU A 386 0.94 -5.02 27.82
CA LEU A 386 1.71 -4.62 29.00
C LEU A 386 1.79 -5.72 30.09
N SER A 387 0.86 -6.67 30.09
CA SER A 387 0.78 -7.73 31.09
C SER A 387 1.72 -8.91 30.84
N VAL A 388 2.33 -8.98 29.63
CA VAL A 388 3.23 -10.09 29.26
C VAL A 388 4.71 -9.67 29.40
N ASP A 389 5.57 -10.65 29.48
CA ASP A 389 7.00 -10.46 29.62
C ASP A 389 7.70 -10.10 28.28
N ASP A 390 9.02 -9.87 28.32
CA ASP A 390 9.79 -9.38 27.18
C ASP A 390 9.76 -10.32 25.97
N ALA A 391 9.87 -11.62 26.16
CA ALA A 391 10.04 -12.57 25.05
C ALA A 391 8.91 -12.49 24.01
N PRO A 392 7.60 -12.55 24.37
CA PRO A 392 6.52 -12.37 23.42
C PRO A 392 6.47 -10.97 22.81
N ILE A 393 6.75 -9.92 23.60
CA ILE A 393 6.71 -8.52 23.10
C ILE A 393 7.78 -8.30 22.02
N TYR A 394 9.02 -8.72 22.28
CA TYR A 394 10.10 -8.58 21.28
C TYR A 394 9.89 -9.49 20.07
N GLY A 395 9.32 -10.69 20.25
CA GLY A 395 9.01 -11.62 19.16
C GLY A 395 7.86 -11.15 18.26
N ALA A 396 6.95 -10.34 18.78
CA ALA A 396 5.82 -9.79 18.03
C ALA A 396 6.10 -8.35 17.59
N ILE A 397 5.68 -7.34 18.38
CA ILE A 397 5.83 -5.93 18.00
C ILE A 397 7.29 -5.53 17.86
N GLY A 398 8.21 -6.11 18.64
CA GLY A 398 9.64 -5.88 18.48
C GLY A 398 10.13 -6.24 17.09
N ALA A 399 9.74 -7.40 16.58
CA ALA A 399 10.09 -7.82 15.21
C ALA A 399 9.45 -6.91 14.15
N VAL A 400 8.24 -6.38 14.38
CA VAL A 400 7.61 -5.38 13.49
C VAL A 400 8.39 -4.05 13.55
N ILE A 401 8.82 -3.59 14.72
CA ILE A 401 9.66 -2.38 14.82
C ILE A 401 10.97 -2.55 14.04
N GLY A 402 11.64 -3.70 14.20
CA GLY A 402 12.86 -4.02 13.46
C GLY A 402 12.62 -4.11 11.95
N HIS A 403 11.46 -4.63 11.53
CA HIS A 403 11.00 -4.67 10.14
C HIS A 403 10.90 -3.25 9.56
N GLU A 404 10.19 -2.32 10.23
CA GLU A 404 10.07 -0.93 9.76
C GLU A 404 11.43 -0.21 9.74
N MET A 405 12.29 -0.45 10.72
CA MET A 405 13.65 0.08 10.69
C MET A 405 14.45 -0.47 9.49
N THR A 406 14.26 -1.75 9.16
CA THR A 406 14.97 -2.41 8.05
C THR A 406 14.50 -1.88 6.69
N HIS A 407 13.24 -1.42 6.55
CA HIS A 407 12.78 -0.73 5.34
C HIS A 407 13.61 0.50 4.98
N GLY A 408 14.23 1.17 5.95
CA GLY A 408 15.22 2.22 5.67
C GLY A 408 16.45 1.72 4.90
N PHE A 409 16.70 0.41 4.87
CA PHE A 409 17.89 -0.25 4.36
C PHE A 409 17.58 -1.43 3.41
N ASP A 410 16.32 -1.65 3.03
CA ASP A 410 15.93 -2.63 2.03
C ASP A 410 16.35 -2.19 0.61
N ASP A 411 15.93 -2.93 -0.43
CA ASP A 411 16.29 -2.66 -1.81
C ASP A 411 15.79 -1.31 -2.34
N GLN A 412 14.73 -0.74 -1.75
CA GLN A 412 14.19 0.58 -2.08
C GLN A 412 14.68 1.65 -1.11
N GLY A 413 14.49 1.43 0.20
CA GLY A 413 14.88 2.39 1.22
C GLY A 413 16.38 2.71 1.22
N CYS A 414 17.24 1.76 0.83
CA CYS A 414 18.66 1.99 0.68
C CYS A 414 19.02 3.06 -0.38
N GLN A 415 18.09 3.44 -1.24
CA GLN A 415 18.28 4.47 -2.27
C GLN A 415 17.99 5.88 -1.74
N TYR A 416 17.43 6.01 -0.55
CA TYR A 416 17.15 7.28 0.12
C TYR A 416 18.18 7.53 1.22
N ALA A 417 18.75 8.74 1.26
CA ALA A 417 19.73 9.12 2.27
C ALA A 417 19.09 9.51 3.62
N ALA A 418 19.92 9.84 4.61
CA ALA A 418 19.48 10.21 5.96
C ALA A 418 18.53 11.42 6.00
N ASP A 419 18.65 12.35 5.04
CA ASP A 419 17.78 13.52 4.89
C ASP A 419 16.45 13.22 4.19
N GLY A 420 16.23 11.97 3.74
CA GLY A 420 15.07 11.50 3.00
C GLY A 420 15.14 11.69 1.49
N ASN A 421 16.17 12.33 0.96
CA ASN A 421 16.29 12.53 -0.49
C ASN A 421 16.72 11.25 -1.20
N LEU A 422 16.11 11.01 -2.37
CA LEU A 422 16.50 9.96 -3.32
C LEU A 422 17.86 10.30 -3.91
N LYS A 423 18.91 9.74 -3.34
CA LYS A 423 20.30 9.91 -3.79
C LYS A 423 21.18 8.75 -3.33
N ASN A 424 22.14 8.38 -4.16
CA ASN A 424 23.11 7.35 -3.81
C ASN A 424 24.03 7.82 -2.67
N TRP A 425 24.18 7.00 -1.63
CA TRP A 425 25.09 7.20 -0.51
C TRP A 425 26.02 5.99 -0.27
N TRP A 426 25.90 4.96 -1.10
CA TRP A 426 26.71 3.74 -1.05
C TRP A 426 28.03 3.89 -1.82
N SER A 427 29.07 3.16 -1.39
CA SER A 427 30.18 2.87 -2.30
C SER A 427 29.71 1.87 -3.37
N ALA A 428 30.34 1.91 -4.56
CA ALA A 428 29.96 0.99 -5.65
C ALA A 428 30.14 -0.48 -5.26
N ASP A 429 31.24 -0.78 -4.55
CA ASP A 429 31.54 -2.14 -4.11
C ASP A 429 30.57 -2.65 -3.06
N ASP A 430 30.15 -1.79 -2.11
CA ASP A 430 29.16 -2.15 -1.09
C ASP A 430 27.80 -2.38 -1.71
N LYS A 431 27.41 -1.55 -2.69
CA LYS A 431 26.16 -1.75 -3.42
C LYS A 431 26.16 -3.09 -4.16
N THR A 432 27.26 -3.45 -4.82
CA THR A 432 27.40 -4.74 -5.49
C THR A 432 27.27 -5.92 -4.51
N ARG A 433 27.91 -5.82 -3.33
CA ARG A 433 27.80 -6.85 -2.28
C ARG A 433 26.38 -6.95 -1.72
N PHE A 434 25.72 -5.83 -1.52
CA PHE A 434 24.32 -5.78 -1.08
C PHE A 434 23.39 -6.43 -2.13
N ASP A 435 23.56 -6.08 -3.42
CA ASP A 435 22.75 -6.64 -4.50
C ASP A 435 22.90 -8.18 -4.61
N ALA A 436 24.09 -8.70 -4.39
CA ALA A 436 24.30 -10.15 -4.35
C ALA A 436 23.54 -10.82 -3.19
N LYS A 437 23.46 -10.17 -2.02
CA LYS A 437 22.71 -10.69 -0.86
C LYS A 437 21.18 -10.60 -1.09
N THR A 438 20.70 -9.49 -1.63
CA THR A 438 19.27 -9.31 -1.92
C THR A 438 18.80 -10.25 -3.02
N LYS A 439 19.65 -10.53 -4.02
CA LYS A 439 19.38 -11.55 -5.03
C LYS A 439 19.19 -12.93 -4.42
N ALA A 440 20.02 -13.33 -3.45
CA ALA A 440 19.85 -14.60 -2.75
C ALA A 440 18.51 -14.66 -1.97
N VAL A 441 18.07 -13.54 -1.38
CA VAL A 441 16.73 -13.43 -0.77
C VAL A 441 15.65 -13.62 -1.83
N GLN A 442 15.73 -12.92 -2.95
CA GLN A 442 14.78 -13.08 -4.05
C GLN A 442 14.67 -14.54 -4.51
N GLU A 443 15.80 -15.20 -4.79
CA GLU A 443 15.87 -16.59 -5.25
C GLU A 443 15.26 -17.57 -4.21
N GLN A 444 15.47 -17.32 -2.92
CA GLN A 444 14.83 -18.13 -1.88
C GLN A 444 13.31 -18.04 -1.94
N TYR A 445 12.75 -16.82 -2.12
CA TYR A 445 11.31 -16.64 -2.13
C TYR A 445 10.69 -17.05 -3.47
N ASP A 446 11.36 -16.88 -4.60
CA ASP A 446 10.96 -17.43 -5.89
C ASP A 446 10.81 -18.97 -5.86
N ALA A 447 11.57 -19.66 -5.00
CA ALA A 447 11.48 -21.11 -4.82
C ALA A 447 10.28 -21.55 -3.98
N TYR A 448 9.62 -20.66 -3.23
CA TYR A 448 8.45 -21.03 -2.43
C TYR A 448 7.23 -21.24 -3.30
N THR A 449 6.63 -22.42 -3.16
CA THR A 449 5.41 -22.80 -3.86
C THR A 449 4.20 -22.52 -2.97
N ILE A 450 3.19 -21.89 -3.54
CA ILE A 450 1.86 -21.74 -2.96
C ILE A 450 0.93 -22.71 -3.70
N LEU A 451 -0.29 -22.53 -3.75
CA LEU A 451 -1.32 -23.33 -4.40
C LEU A 451 -0.89 -23.88 -5.79
N ASP A 452 -1.09 -25.18 -6.03
CA ASP A 452 -0.97 -25.82 -7.34
C ASP A 452 0.30 -25.50 -8.16
N GLY A 453 1.45 -25.37 -7.48
CA GLY A 453 2.73 -25.09 -8.13
C GLY A 453 2.95 -23.61 -8.51
N LYS A 454 2.09 -22.70 -8.08
CA LYS A 454 2.32 -21.25 -8.22
C LYS A 454 3.36 -20.78 -7.23
N HIS A 455 4.29 -19.98 -7.70
CA HIS A 455 5.40 -19.49 -6.90
C HIS A 455 5.15 -18.05 -6.38
N VAL A 456 5.78 -17.72 -5.27
CA VAL A 456 5.93 -16.33 -4.81
C VAL A 456 6.71 -15.55 -5.87
N ASN A 457 6.36 -14.31 -6.11
CA ASN A 457 7.18 -13.40 -6.91
C ASN A 457 8.20 -12.72 -5.98
N GLY A 458 9.39 -13.33 -5.86
CA GLY A 458 10.44 -12.83 -4.98
C GLY A 458 10.94 -11.44 -5.35
N ALA A 459 10.85 -11.03 -6.62
CA ALA A 459 11.20 -9.67 -7.05
C ALA A 459 10.16 -8.64 -6.56
N LEU A 460 8.86 -8.98 -6.61
CA LEU A 460 7.79 -8.11 -6.12
C LEU A 460 7.86 -7.95 -4.60
N THR A 461 8.16 -9.06 -3.88
CA THR A 461 8.13 -9.10 -2.42
C THR A 461 9.50 -8.86 -1.76
N LEU A 462 10.52 -8.46 -2.52
CA LEU A 462 11.91 -8.39 -2.07
C LEU A 462 12.10 -7.50 -0.83
N GLY A 463 11.60 -6.27 -0.84
CA GLY A 463 11.77 -5.33 0.27
C GLY A 463 11.16 -5.85 1.56
N GLU A 464 9.95 -6.41 1.49
CA GLU A 464 9.26 -7.01 2.62
C GLU A 464 10.02 -8.21 3.19
N ASN A 465 10.58 -9.05 2.31
CA ASN A 465 11.35 -10.22 2.72
C ASN A 465 12.67 -9.82 3.39
N ILE A 466 13.34 -8.77 2.90
CA ILE A 466 14.54 -8.20 3.55
C ILE A 466 14.17 -7.61 4.91
N ALA A 467 13.05 -6.89 4.97
CA ALA A 467 12.57 -6.26 6.20
C ALA A 467 12.20 -7.30 7.28
N ASP A 468 11.57 -8.42 6.91
CA ASP A 468 11.27 -9.52 7.83
C ASP A 468 12.55 -10.20 8.35
N LEU A 469 13.54 -10.45 7.48
CA LEU A 469 14.86 -11.01 7.89
C LEU A 469 15.56 -10.10 8.89
N GLY A 470 15.63 -8.79 8.60
CA GLY A 470 16.22 -7.80 9.49
C GLY A 470 15.43 -7.65 10.79
N GLY A 471 14.10 -7.59 10.68
CA GLY A 471 13.18 -7.41 11.80
C GLY A 471 13.33 -8.43 12.90
N VAL A 472 13.23 -9.72 12.55
CA VAL A 472 13.43 -10.83 13.51
C VAL A 472 14.83 -10.81 14.12
N THR A 473 15.83 -10.54 13.31
CA THR A 473 17.23 -10.55 13.72
C THR A 473 17.54 -9.43 14.71
N ILE A 474 17.13 -8.20 14.41
CA ILE A 474 17.35 -7.03 15.26
C ILE A 474 16.54 -7.16 16.56
N ALA A 475 15.29 -7.63 16.47
CA ALA A 475 14.44 -7.82 17.64
C ALA A 475 14.99 -8.89 18.60
N TYR A 476 15.53 -9.98 18.07
CA TYR A 476 16.16 -10.99 18.91
C TYR A 476 17.40 -10.47 19.63
N ASP A 477 18.26 -9.70 18.94
CA ASP A 477 19.43 -9.09 19.58
C ASP A 477 19.01 -8.09 20.68
N ALA A 478 17.98 -7.28 20.42
CA ALA A 478 17.43 -6.37 21.41
C ALA A 478 16.84 -7.13 22.62
N TYR A 479 16.12 -8.22 22.37
CA TYR A 479 15.63 -9.12 23.43
C TYR A 479 16.77 -9.66 24.28
N LYS A 480 17.87 -10.13 23.68
CA LYS A 480 19.04 -10.64 24.41
C LYS A 480 19.77 -9.57 25.22
N MET A 481 19.48 -8.28 25.04
CA MET A 481 19.98 -7.21 25.91
C MET A 481 19.18 -7.09 27.23
N THR A 482 17.94 -7.58 27.27
CA THR A 482 17.08 -7.51 28.48
C THR A 482 17.55 -8.48 29.57
N GLN A 483 17.06 -8.28 30.81
CA GLN A 483 17.35 -9.21 31.90
C GLN A 483 16.78 -10.60 31.62
N GLN A 484 15.55 -10.68 31.10
CA GLN A 484 14.93 -11.95 30.74
C GLN A 484 15.67 -12.65 29.59
N GLY A 485 16.08 -11.89 28.57
CA GLY A 485 16.83 -12.44 27.44
C GLY A 485 18.19 -13.03 27.80
N LYS A 486 18.79 -12.58 28.92
CA LYS A 486 20.02 -13.16 29.49
C LYS A 486 19.76 -14.35 30.39
N GLY A 487 18.54 -14.54 30.86
CA GLY A 487 18.13 -15.63 31.75
C GLY A 487 17.81 -16.92 31.01
N ASN A 488 17.60 -17.97 31.81
CA ASN A 488 17.21 -19.30 31.32
C ASN A 488 15.85 -19.73 31.88
N GLU A 489 15.05 -18.80 32.38
CA GLU A 489 13.74 -19.08 32.94
C GLU A 489 12.79 -19.69 31.89
N GLN A 490 12.02 -20.68 32.31
CA GLN A 490 10.97 -21.28 31.49
C GLN A 490 9.60 -20.85 32.03
N ILE A 491 8.72 -20.45 31.13
CA ILE A 491 7.31 -20.16 31.41
C ILE A 491 6.47 -21.07 30.51
N ASP A 492 5.51 -21.78 31.09
CA ASP A 492 4.67 -22.77 30.41
C ASP A 492 5.46 -23.87 29.67
N GLY A 493 6.64 -24.22 30.19
CA GLY A 493 7.50 -25.25 29.61
C GLY A 493 8.36 -24.79 28.43
N PHE A 494 8.35 -23.51 28.09
CA PHE A 494 9.15 -22.94 27.01
C PHE A 494 10.19 -21.95 27.53
N THR A 495 11.38 -22.00 26.92
CA THR A 495 12.43 -20.99 27.18
C THR A 495 12.00 -19.63 26.62
N GLY A 496 12.62 -18.55 27.07
CA GLY A 496 12.38 -17.22 26.53
C GLY A 496 12.64 -17.15 25.02
N ASP A 497 13.71 -17.79 24.52
CA ASP A 497 14.00 -17.84 23.08
C ASP A 497 12.90 -18.57 22.30
N GLN A 498 12.39 -19.69 22.81
CA GLN A 498 11.27 -20.41 22.19
C GLN A 498 10.01 -19.54 22.16
N ARG A 499 9.68 -18.83 23.25
CA ARG A 499 8.51 -17.96 23.33
C ARG A 499 8.62 -16.74 22.39
N PHE A 500 9.84 -16.21 22.21
CA PHE A 500 10.11 -15.18 21.21
C PHE A 500 9.69 -15.66 19.80
N PHE A 501 10.19 -16.83 19.37
CA PHE A 501 9.87 -17.35 18.04
C PHE A 501 8.42 -17.81 17.88
N LEU A 502 7.80 -18.32 18.95
CA LEU A 502 6.38 -18.68 18.93
C LEU A 502 5.50 -17.44 18.80
N SER A 503 5.87 -16.32 19.42
CA SER A 503 5.15 -15.05 19.28
C SER A 503 5.27 -14.49 17.88
N TRP A 504 6.46 -14.55 17.25
CA TRP A 504 6.62 -14.23 15.82
C TRP A 504 5.69 -15.06 14.93
N ALA A 505 5.63 -16.38 15.16
CA ALA A 505 4.74 -17.24 14.40
C ALA A 505 3.25 -16.90 14.64
N GLN A 506 2.90 -16.49 15.86
CA GLN A 506 1.54 -16.14 16.23
C GLN A 506 1.01 -14.93 15.44
N VAL A 507 1.81 -13.89 15.23
CA VAL A 507 1.37 -12.67 14.51
C VAL A 507 1.17 -12.91 13.02
N TRP A 508 1.78 -13.94 12.43
CA TRP A 508 1.61 -14.30 11.02
C TRP A 508 0.52 -15.35 10.76
N ARG A 509 -0.15 -15.84 11.80
CA ARG A 509 -1.27 -16.77 11.62
C ARG A 509 -2.42 -16.09 10.90
N GLN A 510 -2.80 -16.63 9.77
CA GLN A 510 -3.94 -16.13 8.98
C GLN A 510 -4.60 -17.25 8.20
N ASN A 511 -5.91 -17.08 7.92
CA ASN A 511 -6.65 -17.88 6.97
C ASN A 511 -7.07 -16.97 5.81
N ILE A 512 -6.72 -17.37 4.60
CA ILE A 512 -7.14 -16.72 3.36
C ILE A 512 -7.70 -17.77 2.41
N THR A 513 -8.55 -17.36 1.49
CA THR A 513 -9.04 -18.25 0.43
C THR A 513 -7.97 -18.45 -0.63
N ASP A 514 -8.05 -19.56 -1.37
CA ASP A 514 -7.13 -19.83 -2.48
C ASP A 514 -7.17 -18.71 -3.52
N LYS A 515 -8.35 -18.20 -3.86
CA LYS A 515 -8.53 -17.09 -4.80
C LYS A 515 -7.87 -15.79 -4.31
N GLU A 516 -7.97 -15.48 -3.01
CA GLU A 516 -7.28 -14.32 -2.42
C GLU A 516 -5.76 -14.52 -2.45
N ALA A 517 -5.27 -15.72 -2.12
CA ALA A 517 -3.84 -16.04 -2.19
C ALA A 517 -3.31 -15.84 -3.62
N GLU A 518 -4.03 -16.34 -4.62
CA GLU A 518 -3.67 -16.15 -6.03
C GLU A 518 -3.65 -14.68 -6.46
N GLN A 519 -4.66 -13.90 -6.05
CA GLN A 519 -4.69 -12.46 -6.35
C GLN A 519 -3.48 -11.76 -5.74
N ARG A 520 -3.14 -12.08 -4.49
CA ARG A 520 -2.00 -11.46 -3.79
C ARG A 520 -0.66 -11.76 -4.44
N LEU A 521 -0.48 -12.90 -5.10
CA LEU A 521 0.76 -13.20 -5.83
C LEU A 521 1.14 -12.15 -6.88
N VAL A 522 0.16 -11.46 -7.44
CA VAL A 522 0.37 -10.43 -8.48
C VAL A 522 0.12 -9.01 -7.99
N THR A 523 -0.55 -8.82 -6.84
CA THR A 523 -0.97 -7.49 -6.37
C THR A 523 -0.33 -7.06 -5.06
N ASP A 524 0.14 -7.99 -4.21
CA ASP A 524 0.66 -7.71 -2.88
C ASP A 524 2.20 -7.78 -2.88
N VAL A 525 2.83 -6.75 -2.30
CA VAL A 525 4.28 -6.70 -2.11
C VAL A 525 4.75 -7.58 -0.96
N HIS A 526 3.82 -8.13 -0.17
CA HIS A 526 4.11 -9.04 0.95
C HIS A 526 4.01 -10.49 0.51
N SER A 527 4.96 -11.30 0.95
CA SER A 527 4.87 -12.75 0.86
C SER A 527 3.73 -13.28 1.73
N PRO A 528 3.16 -14.49 1.44
CA PRO A 528 2.18 -15.12 2.31
C PRO A 528 2.69 -15.30 3.74
N GLY A 529 1.80 -15.23 4.74
CA GLY A 529 2.16 -15.25 6.16
C GLY A 529 3.02 -16.45 6.58
N GLU A 530 2.79 -17.64 5.98
CA GLU A 530 3.67 -18.80 6.20
C GLU A 530 5.12 -18.50 5.83
N HIS A 531 5.35 -17.84 4.70
CA HIS A 531 6.70 -17.55 4.21
C HIS A 531 7.31 -16.32 4.89
N ARG A 532 6.49 -15.35 5.34
CA ARG A 532 6.94 -14.27 6.22
C ARG A 532 7.42 -14.81 7.57
N CYS A 533 6.76 -15.84 8.09
CA CYS A 533 7.21 -16.53 9.32
C CYS A 533 8.44 -17.41 9.08
N ASN A 534 8.32 -18.39 8.20
CA ASN A 534 9.29 -19.48 8.06
C ASN A 534 10.54 -19.07 7.26
N GLY A 535 10.39 -18.16 6.29
CA GLY A 535 11.49 -17.70 5.46
C GLY A 535 12.66 -17.10 6.27
N PRO A 536 12.42 -16.08 7.10
CA PRO A 536 13.43 -15.54 7.99
C PRO A 536 14.01 -16.57 8.97
N LEU A 537 13.15 -17.36 9.64
CA LEU A 537 13.58 -18.33 10.65
C LEU A 537 14.47 -19.43 10.07
N SER A 538 14.25 -19.83 8.81
CA SER A 538 15.11 -20.83 8.13
C SER A 538 16.55 -20.33 7.90
N ASN A 539 16.82 -19.05 8.06
CA ASN A 539 18.14 -18.42 7.92
C ASN A 539 18.76 -18.03 9.27
N PHE A 540 18.06 -18.25 10.41
CA PHE A 540 18.41 -17.62 11.68
C PHE A 540 18.94 -18.65 12.70
N ASP A 541 20.25 -18.67 12.96
CA ASP A 541 20.92 -19.64 13.84
C ASP A 541 20.29 -19.77 15.24
N PRO A 542 19.88 -18.68 15.94
CA PRO A 542 19.23 -18.79 17.24
C PRO A 542 17.94 -19.61 17.22
N PHE A 543 17.17 -19.61 16.13
CA PHE A 543 16.00 -20.45 15.96
C PHE A 543 16.39 -21.95 15.95
N TYR A 544 17.47 -22.29 15.26
CA TYR A 544 17.99 -23.65 15.21
C TYR A 544 18.38 -24.14 16.61
N LEU A 545 19.02 -23.28 17.39
CA LEU A 545 19.43 -23.61 18.77
C LEU A 545 18.21 -23.77 19.68
N ALA A 546 17.24 -22.84 19.61
CA ALA A 546 16.05 -22.85 20.46
C ALA A 546 15.19 -24.12 20.28
N PHE A 547 15.11 -24.67 19.07
CA PHE A 547 14.29 -25.84 18.73
C PHE A 547 15.11 -27.09 18.39
N ASN A 548 16.42 -27.03 18.55
CA ASN A 548 17.34 -28.15 18.25
C ASN A 548 17.12 -28.71 16.82
N LEU A 549 17.01 -27.81 15.83
CA LEU A 549 16.79 -28.18 14.44
C LEU A 549 17.96 -28.98 13.88
N LYS A 550 17.63 -30.06 13.17
CA LYS A 550 18.61 -31.01 12.60
C LYS A 550 18.38 -31.19 11.11
N GLU A 551 19.43 -31.65 10.43
CA GLU A 551 19.38 -32.08 9.05
C GLU A 551 18.22 -33.04 8.79
N GLY A 552 17.53 -32.89 7.64
CA GLY A 552 16.35 -33.65 7.27
C GLY A 552 15.01 -33.05 7.74
N GLN A 553 15.01 -32.05 8.61
CA GLN A 553 13.78 -31.31 8.98
C GLN A 553 13.44 -30.24 7.95
N LYS A 554 12.15 -30.00 7.70
CA LYS A 554 11.63 -29.14 6.61
C LYS A 554 12.21 -27.71 6.59
N MET A 555 12.48 -27.11 7.75
CA MET A 555 13.04 -25.75 7.85
C MET A 555 14.57 -25.73 7.94
N PHE A 556 15.24 -26.90 7.93
CA PHE A 556 16.70 -26.95 8.04
C PHE A 556 17.36 -26.47 6.75
N LYS A 557 18.36 -25.60 6.89
CA LYS A 557 19.32 -25.24 5.84
C LYS A 557 20.74 -25.41 6.39
N PRO A 558 21.70 -25.95 5.62
CA PRO A 558 23.10 -25.88 5.95
C PRO A 558 23.56 -24.44 6.23
N ALA A 559 24.52 -24.26 7.14
CA ALA A 559 24.93 -22.94 7.61
C ALA A 559 25.40 -22.01 6.48
N GLU A 560 26.06 -22.56 5.47
CA GLU A 560 26.56 -21.87 4.29
C GLU A 560 25.45 -21.40 3.31
N GLN A 561 24.25 -21.97 3.42
CA GLN A 561 23.08 -21.61 2.62
C GLN A 561 22.16 -20.61 3.34
N ARG A 562 22.45 -20.26 4.60
CA ARG A 562 21.66 -19.31 5.37
C ARG A 562 21.98 -17.89 4.95
N ILE A 563 20.98 -17.16 4.50
CA ILE A 563 21.12 -15.79 4.00
C ILE A 563 21.23 -14.84 5.20
N ARG A 564 22.24 -14.00 5.20
CA ARG A 564 22.47 -12.96 6.20
C ARG A 564 22.69 -11.64 5.47
N VAL A 565 21.73 -10.73 5.57
CA VAL A 565 21.81 -9.40 4.99
C VAL A 565 22.32 -8.41 6.04
N TRP A 566 21.66 -8.37 7.19
CA TRP A 566 21.93 -7.48 8.33
C TRP A 566 22.44 -8.20 9.55
#